data_2df7a13833328febead419c1032e51a7
#
_entry.id   2df7a13833328febead419c1032e51a7
#
_cell.length_a   1.000
_cell.length_b   1.000
_cell.length_c   1.000
_cell.angle_alpha   90.00
_cell.angle_beta   90.00
_cell.angle_gamma   90.00
#
_symmetry.space_group_name_H-M   'P 1'
#
loop_
_entity.id
_entity.type
_entity.pdbx_description
1 polymer ?
#
loop_
_entity_poly.entity_id
_entity_poly.type
_entity_poly.pdbx_seq_one_letter_code
_entity_poly.pdbx_strand_id
1 'polypeptide(L)'
;MSKFPTEVIDLPSRGLVYPKEHPLSSGKVEIKYMTAKEEDILTSPNLIEKGIVLDKLLESIIVTEGVKLDDFIIGDKNTLLVSARILGYGKDYPIMIADEEVNVDLTNLKEIWIDENNLVEPHKNAFKFTTPTSKNQIVFSILDGHMEKQLDDLNKAYEKAGQSRELTNRYKLIIQSVDVKEEAKE
;
A
#
# COMPACT_ATOMS: atom_id res chain seq x y z
N MET A 1 -23.72 -5.49 13.30
CA MET A 1 -23.12 -4.47 14.19
C MET A 1 -21.89 -5.08 14.84
N SER A 2 -20.73 -4.48 14.67
CA SER A 2 -19.50 -4.91 15.36
C SER A 2 -19.71 -4.86 16.87
N LYS A 3 -19.24 -5.89 17.60
CA LYS A 3 -19.24 -5.90 19.07
C LYS A 3 -18.14 -5.02 19.68
N PHE A 4 -17.24 -4.51 18.86
CA PHE A 4 -16.08 -3.74 19.26
C PHE A 4 -16.19 -2.31 18.72
N PRO A 5 -15.62 -1.33 19.41
CA PRO A 5 -15.52 0.02 18.88
C PRO A 5 -14.72 0.02 17.58
N THR A 6 -15.13 0.83 16.63
CA THR A 6 -14.55 0.94 15.30
C THR A 6 -14.22 2.39 14.98
N GLU A 7 -13.30 2.61 14.05
CA GLU A 7 -12.90 3.91 13.52
C GLU A 7 -12.94 3.87 12.00
N VAL A 8 -13.39 4.95 11.38
CA VAL A 8 -13.39 5.09 9.92
C VAL A 8 -12.13 5.85 9.51
N ILE A 9 -11.34 5.22 8.67
CA ILE A 9 -10.07 5.77 8.17
C ILE A 9 -10.28 6.26 6.74
N ASP A 10 -9.90 7.51 6.47
CA ASP A 10 -9.85 8.07 5.13
C ASP A 10 -8.60 7.54 4.40
N LEU A 11 -8.78 7.10 3.16
CA LEU A 11 -7.70 6.53 2.36
C LEU A 11 -7.04 7.62 1.49
N PRO A 12 -5.70 7.72 1.42
CA PRO A 12 -4.99 8.66 0.55
C PRO A 12 -5.38 8.55 -0.93
N SER A 13 -5.79 7.38 -1.39
CA SER A 13 -6.32 7.19 -2.74
C SER A 13 -7.66 7.88 -2.98
N ARG A 14 -8.39 8.25 -1.94
CA ARG A 14 -9.78 8.75 -2.00
C ARG A 14 -10.72 7.83 -2.79
N GLY A 15 -10.38 6.54 -2.91
CA GLY A 15 -11.14 5.57 -3.67
C GLY A 15 -10.98 5.64 -5.19
N LEU A 16 -10.18 6.58 -5.70
CA LEU A 16 -10.06 6.90 -7.14
C LEU A 16 -9.41 5.80 -7.98
N VAL A 17 -8.70 4.87 -7.36
CA VAL A 17 -8.01 3.75 -8.03
C VAL A 17 -8.80 2.45 -8.01
N TYR A 18 -9.87 2.39 -7.22
CA TYR A 18 -10.69 1.19 -7.07
C TYR A 18 -11.90 1.23 -7.99
N PRO A 19 -12.33 0.08 -8.55
CA PRO A 19 -13.58 0.00 -9.34
C PRO A 19 -14.78 0.56 -8.56
N LYS A 20 -15.72 1.19 -9.24
CA LYS A 20 -16.89 1.85 -8.61
C LYS A 20 -17.69 0.93 -7.69
N GLU A 21 -17.79 -0.34 -8.05
CA GLU A 21 -18.55 -1.35 -7.32
C GLU A 21 -17.77 -1.89 -6.11
N HIS A 22 -16.47 -1.60 -6.01
CA HIS A 22 -15.64 -2.04 -4.90
C HIS A 22 -15.87 -1.18 -3.66
N PRO A 23 -15.97 -1.74 -2.43
CA PRO A 23 -16.22 -0.95 -1.21
C PRO A 23 -15.19 0.16 -0.98
N LEU A 24 -13.92 -0.06 -1.34
CA LEU A 24 -12.85 0.95 -1.21
C LEU A 24 -13.01 2.14 -2.15
N SER A 25 -13.95 2.10 -3.13
CA SER A 25 -14.25 3.24 -4.00
C SER A 25 -14.84 4.43 -3.22
N SER A 26 -15.35 4.19 -2.02
CA SER A 26 -15.79 5.23 -1.10
C SER A 26 -14.65 6.11 -0.57
N GLY A 27 -13.39 5.68 -0.73
CA GLY A 27 -12.21 6.32 -0.15
C GLY A 27 -12.09 6.15 1.35
N LYS A 28 -12.87 5.22 1.94
CA LYS A 28 -12.92 4.99 3.38
C LYS A 28 -12.90 3.50 3.69
N VAL A 29 -12.35 3.17 4.85
CA VAL A 29 -12.37 1.83 5.40
C VAL A 29 -12.62 1.88 6.89
N GLU A 30 -13.39 0.96 7.42
CA GLU A 30 -13.66 0.84 8.85
C GLU A 30 -12.76 -0.23 9.44
N ILE A 31 -12.07 0.12 10.53
CA ILE A 31 -11.23 -0.81 11.31
C ILE A 31 -11.71 -0.83 12.75
N LYS A 32 -11.56 -1.97 13.42
CA LYS A 32 -11.81 -2.09 14.86
C LYS A 32 -10.54 -1.79 15.65
N TYR A 33 -10.73 -1.38 16.90
CA TYR A 33 -9.63 -1.28 17.85
C TYR A 33 -9.02 -2.66 18.11
N MET A 34 -7.71 -2.69 18.36
CA MET A 34 -6.99 -3.91 18.73
C MET A 34 -7.46 -4.44 20.09
N THR A 35 -7.46 -5.74 20.22
CA THR A 35 -7.78 -6.50 21.44
C THR A 35 -6.61 -7.42 21.76
N ALA A 36 -6.68 -8.18 22.86
CA ALA A 36 -5.68 -9.20 23.19
C ALA A 36 -5.41 -10.20 22.05
N LYS A 37 -6.41 -10.46 21.19
CA LYS A 37 -6.23 -11.31 20.00
C LYS A 37 -5.23 -10.72 19.02
N GLU A 38 -5.29 -9.41 18.77
CA GLU A 38 -4.37 -8.72 17.86
C GLU A 38 -2.97 -8.62 18.48
N GLU A 39 -2.86 -8.47 19.80
CA GLU A 39 -1.58 -8.55 20.52
C GLU A 39 -0.93 -9.94 20.38
N ASP A 40 -1.73 -11.02 20.47
CA ASP A 40 -1.25 -12.38 20.24
C ASP A 40 -0.72 -12.57 18.80
N ILE A 41 -1.35 -11.92 17.81
CA ILE A 41 -0.85 -11.90 16.43
C ILE A 41 0.52 -11.19 16.37
N LEU A 42 0.62 -9.98 16.95
CA LEU A 42 1.84 -9.16 16.90
C LEU A 42 3.04 -9.83 17.61
N THR A 43 2.78 -10.62 18.63
CA THR A 43 3.82 -11.31 19.41
C THR A 43 4.08 -12.75 18.94
N SER A 44 3.40 -13.23 17.88
CA SER A 44 3.54 -14.58 17.37
C SER A 44 4.90 -14.79 16.67
N PRO A 45 5.82 -15.61 17.23
CA PRO A 45 7.13 -15.84 16.62
C PRO A 45 7.04 -16.40 15.18
N ASN A 46 6.10 -17.30 14.95
CA ASN A 46 5.89 -17.93 13.63
C ASN A 46 5.46 -16.92 12.54
N LEU A 47 4.65 -15.91 12.90
CA LEU A 47 4.19 -14.89 11.97
C LEU A 47 5.29 -13.86 11.71
N ILE A 48 6.09 -13.54 12.74
CA ILE A 48 7.26 -12.66 12.64
C ILE A 48 8.32 -13.29 11.74
N GLU A 49 8.67 -14.55 11.97
CA GLU A 49 9.65 -15.28 11.15
C GLU A 49 9.25 -15.37 9.67
N LYS A 50 7.95 -15.53 9.40
CA LYS A 50 7.41 -15.53 8.03
C LYS A 50 7.27 -14.13 7.42
N GLY A 51 7.48 -13.05 8.18
CA GLY A 51 7.30 -11.67 7.70
C GLY A 51 5.85 -11.27 7.39
N ILE A 52 4.84 -12.01 7.90
CA ILE A 52 3.43 -11.79 7.59
C ILE A 52 2.61 -11.24 8.77
N VAL A 53 3.26 -10.88 9.85
CA VAL A 53 2.59 -10.46 11.10
C VAL A 53 1.71 -9.23 10.90
N LEU A 54 2.19 -8.22 10.16
CA LEU A 54 1.43 -6.99 9.91
C LEU A 54 0.23 -7.24 8.99
N ASP A 55 0.36 -8.11 8.00
CA ASP A 55 -0.75 -8.50 7.14
C ASP A 55 -1.84 -9.21 7.95
N LYS A 56 -1.46 -10.12 8.83
CA LYS A 56 -2.41 -10.81 9.72
C LYS A 56 -3.07 -9.88 10.72
N LEU A 57 -2.35 -8.88 11.20
CA LEU A 57 -2.93 -7.82 12.02
C LEU A 57 -4.02 -7.06 11.24
N LEU A 58 -3.68 -6.55 10.07
CA LEU A 58 -4.62 -5.78 9.24
C LEU A 58 -5.85 -6.60 8.84
N GLU A 59 -5.67 -7.87 8.41
CA GLU A 59 -6.78 -8.79 8.13
C GLU A 59 -7.72 -8.97 9.34
N SER A 60 -7.17 -8.93 10.56
CA SER A 60 -7.96 -9.11 11.79
C SER A 60 -8.74 -7.86 12.20
N ILE A 61 -8.25 -6.65 11.86
CA ILE A 61 -8.88 -5.40 12.31
C ILE A 61 -9.82 -4.78 11.28
N ILE A 62 -9.68 -5.07 9.96
CA ILE A 62 -10.58 -4.56 8.92
C ILE A 62 -11.97 -5.17 9.13
N VAL A 63 -13.00 -4.32 9.24
CA VAL A 63 -14.41 -4.72 9.42
C VAL A 63 -15.29 -4.35 8.24
N THR A 64 -14.81 -3.56 7.29
CA THR A 64 -15.52 -3.25 6.05
C THR A 64 -15.77 -4.53 5.27
N GLU A 65 -17.03 -4.86 5.03
CA GLU A 65 -17.43 -6.08 4.31
C GLU A 65 -17.00 -6.03 2.83
N GLY A 66 -16.60 -7.17 2.29
CA GLY A 66 -16.20 -7.32 0.89
C GLY A 66 -14.82 -6.79 0.56
N VAL A 67 -14.02 -6.38 1.55
CA VAL A 67 -12.65 -5.90 1.39
C VAL A 67 -11.66 -6.97 1.84
N LYS A 68 -10.66 -7.24 1.01
CA LYS A 68 -9.51 -8.08 1.35
C LYS A 68 -8.25 -7.21 1.43
N LEU A 69 -7.28 -7.65 2.22
CA LEU A 69 -6.03 -6.90 2.37
C LEU A 69 -5.27 -6.74 1.03
N ASP A 70 -5.36 -7.74 0.17
CA ASP A 70 -4.70 -7.72 -1.14
C ASP A 70 -5.31 -6.71 -2.12
N ASP A 71 -6.52 -6.22 -1.86
CA ASP A 71 -7.18 -5.22 -2.69
C ASP A 71 -6.55 -3.83 -2.53
N PHE A 72 -5.88 -3.57 -1.38
CA PHE A 72 -5.31 -2.26 -1.09
C PHE A 72 -4.06 -1.98 -1.91
N ILE A 73 -3.98 -0.75 -2.47
CA ILE A 73 -2.70 -0.22 -2.93
C ILE A 73 -1.79 0.06 -1.72
N ILE A 74 -0.47 0.02 -1.95
CA ILE A 74 0.53 0.13 -0.88
C ILE A 74 0.38 1.40 -0.03
N GLY A 75 -0.01 2.54 -0.63
CA GLY A 75 -0.23 3.80 0.10
C GLY A 75 -1.37 3.70 1.10
N ASP A 76 -2.50 3.14 0.71
CA ASP A 76 -3.66 2.95 1.57
C ASP A 76 -3.37 1.90 2.67
N LYS A 77 -2.70 0.81 2.34
CA LYS A 77 -2.24 -0.20 3.31
C LYS A 77 -1.33 0.41 4.39
N ASN A 78 -0.39 1.28 4.01
CA ASN A 78 0.48 1.97 4.95
C ASN A 78 -0.31 2.90 5.88
N THR A 79 -1.30 3.60 5.36
CA THR A 79 -2.19 4.45 6.19
C THR A 79 -2.93 3.61 7.24
N LEU A 80 -3.40 2.42 6.88
CA LEU A 80 -4.01 1.51 7.86
C LEU A 80 -3.04 1.06 8.95
N LEU A 81 -1.78 0.76 8.60
CA LEU A 81 -0.75 0.38 9.58
C LEU A 81 -0.47 1.51 10.57
N VAL A 82 -0.32 2.75 10.07
CA VAL A 82 -0.12 3.93 10.93
C VAL A 82 -1.33 4.18 11.81
N SER A 83 -2.54 4.10 11.26
CA SER A 83 -3.79 4.27 12.02
C SER A 83 -3.96 3.20 13.09
N ALA A 84 -3.70 1.93 12.78
CA ALA A 84 -3.74 0.83 13.75
C ALA A 84 -2.73 1.06 14.88
N ARG A 85 -1.51 1.54 14.55
CA ARG A 85 -0.49 1.86 15.55
C ARG A 85 -0.92 3.00 16.48
N ILE A 86 -1.52 4.08 15.90
CA ILE A 86 -2.03 5.22 16.69
C ILE A 86 -3.18 4.77 17.60
N LEU A 87 -4.14 4.02 17.08
CA LEU A 87 -5.31 3.55 17.83
C LEU A 87 -4.94 2.56 18.94
N GLY A 88 -3.91 1.73 18.73
CA GLY A 88 -3.49 0.72 19.72
C GLY A 88 -2.53 1.25 20.79
N TYR A 89 -1.60 2.12 20.40
CA TYR A 89 -0.47 2.52 21.28
C TYR A 89 -0.29 4.03 21.42
N GLY A 90 -1.19 4.82 20.85
CA GLY A 90 -1.08 6.28 20.83
C GLY A 90 -0.16 6.79 19.71
N LYS A 91 -0.16 8.12 19.59
CA LYS A 91 0.49 8.84 18.49
C LYS A 91 2.02 8.92 18.59
N ASP A 92 2.55 8.82 19.80
CA ASP A 92 3.97 8.99 20.08
C ASP A 92 4.74 7.72 19.69
N TYR A 93 5.75 7.88 18.82
CA TYR A 93 6.57 6.78 18.31
C TYR A 93 8.04 7.05 18.59
N PRO A 94 8.64 6.42 19.62
CA PRO A 94 10.04 6.59 19.93
C PRO A 94 10.91 5.86 18.90
N ILE A 95 11.89 6.57 18.34
CA ILE A 95 12.91 6.02 17.42
C ILE A 95 14.30 6.43 17.91
N MET A 96 15.30 5.59 17.62
CA MET A 96 16.70 5.90 17.88
C MET A 96 17.34 6.49 16.63
N ILE A 97 17.88 7.70 16.72
CA ILE A 97 18.63 8.36 15.66
C ILE A 97 20.01 8.74 16.24
N ALA A 98 21.09 8.17 15.68
CA ALA A 98 22.46 8.45 16.13
C ALA A 98 22.64 8.36 17.65
N ASP A 99 22.12 7.29 18.27
CA ASP A 99 22.13 6.98 19.71
C ASP A 99 21.29 7.92 20.59
N GLU A 100 20.51 8.82 20.01
CA GLU A 100 19.54 9.64 20.71
C GLU A 100 18.11 9.14 20.48
N GLU A 101 17.30 9.06 21.55
CA GLU A 101 15.88 8.73 21.43
C GLU A 101 15.11 9.98 20.99
N VAL A 102 14.45 9.90 19.84
CA VAL A 102 13.59 10.94 19.28
C VAL A 102 12.15 10.45 19.25
N ASN A 103 11.25 11.24 19.80
CA ASN A 103 9.83 10.91 19.76
C ASN A 103 9.16 11.54 18.54
N VAL A 104 8.61 10.71 17.66
CA VAL A 104 7.90 11.13 16.44
C VAL A 104 6.41 11.09 16.71
N ASP A 105 5.73 12.23 16.55
CA ASP A 105 4.26 12.28 16.56
C ASP A 105 3.73 11.81 15.19
N LEU A 106 3.14 10.61 15.15
CA LEU A 106 2.63 9.99 13.93
C LEU A 106 1.48 10.76 13.29
N THR A 107 0.78 11.62 14.03
CA THR A 107 -0.28 12.48 13.48
C THR A 107 0.26 13.62 12.62
N ASN A 108 1.56 13.92 12.72
CA ASN A 108 2.25 14.91 11.90
C ASN A 108 2.75 14.34 10.56
N LEU A 109 2.58 13.05 10.31
CA LEU A 109 2.90 12.46 9.01
C LEU A 109 1.98 13.07 7.94
N LYS A 110 2.59 13.68 6.91
CA LYS A 110 1.83 14.28 5.83
C LYS A 110 1.36 13.19 4.87
N GLU A 111 0.05 13.13 4.69
CA GLU A 111 -0.53 12.32 3.63
C GLU A 111 -0.24 12.93 2.26
N ILE A 112 0.16 12.09 1.32
CA ILE A 112 0.31 12.50 -0.08
C ILE A 112 -0.89 11.91 -0.83
N TRP A 113 -1.83 12.78 -1.13
CA TRP A 113 -3.03 12.43 -1.89
C TRP A 113 -2.72 12.15 -3.35
N ILE A 114 -3.49 11.27 -3.96
CA ILE A 114 -3.40 11.02 -5.40
C ILE A 114 -3.80 12.28 -6.16
N ASP A 115 -2.95 12.70 -7.11
CA ASP A 115 -3.28 13.78 -8.05
C ASP A 115 -4.15 13.21 -9.19
N GLU A 116 -5.40 13.65 -9.22
CA GLU A 116 -6.40 13.23 -10.22
C GLU A 116 -5.97 13.56 -11.66
N ASN A 117 -5.16 14.61 -11.85
CA ASN A 117 -4.69 14.99 -13.18
C ASN A 117 -3.77 13.93 -13.81
N ASN A 118 -3.14 13.11 -12.99
CA ASN A 118 -2.26 12.05 -13.45
C ASN A 118 -3.00 10.73 -13.70
N LEU A 119 -4.29 10.60 -13.31
CA LEU A 119 -5.10 9.43 -13.63
C LEU A 119 -5.44 9.37 -15.12
N VAL A 120 -5.46 8.16 -15.68
CA VAL A 120 -5.99 7.91 -17.03
C VAL A 120 -7.50 8.11 -17.03
N GLU A 121 -8.16 7.51 -16.05
CA GLU A 121 -9.60 7.65 -15.78
C GLU A 121 -9.89 7.38 -14.29
N PRO A 122 -10.93 7.99 -13.71
CA PRO A 122 -11.36 7.70 -12.34
C PRO A 122 -11.75 6.23 -12.16
N HIS A 123 -11.54 5.70 -10.96
CA HIS A 123 -11.84 4.32 -10.57
C HIS A 123 -11.06 3.24 -11.32
N LYS A 124 -9.86 3.62 -11.79
CA LYS A 124 -8.91 2.71 -12.41
C LYS A 124 -7.50 2.98 -11.90
N ASN A 125 -6.81 1.93 -11.51
CA ASN A 125 -5.41 2.01 -11.09
C ASN A 125 -4.49 2.15 -12.32
N ALA A 126 -4.55 3.32 -12.96
CA ALA A 126 -3.77 3.64 -14.15
C ALA A 126 -3.42 5.14 -14.15
N PHE A 127 -2.12 5.42 -14.21
CA PHE A 127 -1.54 6.76 -14.14
C PHE A 127 -0.74 7.08 -15.38
N LYS A 128 -0.77 8.35 -15.82
CA LYS A 128 0.02 8.86 -16.93
C LYS A 128 1.30 9.50 -16.41
N PHE A 129 2.40 9.22 -17.07
CA PHE A 129 3.68 9.89 -16.84
C PHE A 129 4.37 10.16 -18.18
N THR A 130 4.89 11.36 -18.36
CA THR A 130 5.69 11.71 -19.54
C THR A 130 7.15 11.79 -19.13
N THR A 131 8.00 10.97 -19.75
CA THR A 131 9.44 10.97 -19.47
C THR A 131 10.04 12.33 -19.81
N PRO A 132 10.89 12.89 -18.93
CA PRO A 132 11.39 14.27 -19.12
C PRO A 132 12.29 14.41 -20.34
N THR A 133 13.09 13.40 -20.68
CA THR A 133 14.06 13.44 -21.77
C THR A 133 13.46 12.95 -23.09
N SER A 134 13.01 11.70 -23.13
CA SER A 134 12.51 11.07 -24.38
C SER A 134 11.09 11.47 -24.74
N LYS A 135 10.38 12.17 -23.85
CA LYS A 135 8.96 12.57 -24.03
C LYS A 135 8.00 11.42 -24.31
N ASN A 136 8.41 10.20 -24.04
CA ASN A 136 7.53 9.03 -24.15
C ASN A 136 6.43 9.10 -23.10
N GLN A 137 5.22 8.70 -23.45
CA GLN A 137 4.14 8.55 -22.51
C GLN A 137 4.11 7.13 -21.95
N ILE A 138 4.06 7.03 -20.63
CA ILE A 138 4.00 5.77 -19.92
C ILE A 138 2.67 5.73 -19.16
N VAL A 139 1.97 4.61 -19.23
CA VAL A 139 0.85 4.31 -18.34
C VAL A 139 1.32 3.25 -17.35
N PHE A 140 1.13 3.51 -16.07
CA PHE A 140 1.54 2.62 -15.00
C PHE A 140 0.49 2.51 -13.90
N SER A 141 0.54 1.44 -13.12
CA SER A 141 -0.28 1.23 -11.93
C SER A 141 0.53 1.37 -10.65
N ILE A 142 -0.14 1.69 -9.54
CA ILE A 142 0.43 1.55 -8.20
C ILE A 142 0.29 0.09 -7.77
N LEU A 143 1.30 -0.45 -7.11
CA LEU A 143 1.27 -1.81 -6.57
C LEU A 143 0.12 -1.98 -5.58
N ASP A 144 -0.67 -3.01 -5.76
CA ASP A 144 -1.61 -3.56 -4.78
C ASP A 144 -1.05 -4.85 -4.16
N GLY A 145 -1.75 -5.43 -3.18
CA GLY A 145 -1.29 -6.62 -2.50
C GLY A 145 -1.18 -7.85 -3.41
N HIS A 146 -1.99 -7.94 -4.48
CA HIS A 146 -1.87 -9.03 -5.46
C HIS A 146 -0.58 -8.90 -6.26
N MET A 147 -0.25 -7.68 -6.70
CA MET A 147 0.99 -7.39 -7.41
C MET A 147 2.21 -7.55 -6.51
N GLU A 148 2.12 -7.18 -5.22
CA GLU A 148 3.20 -7.41 -4.25
C GLU A 148 3.54 -8.91 -4.13
N LYS A 149 2.54 -9.77 -4.00
CA LYS A 149 2.75 -11.23 -3.96
C LYS A 149 3.38 -11.78 -5.24
N GLN A 150 2.92 -11.31 -6.40
CA GLN A 150 3.51 -11.68 -7.68
C GLN A 150 4.98 -11.25 -7.77
N LEU A 151 5.30 -10.03 -7.30
CA LEU A 151 6.67 -9.52 -7.26
C LEU A 151 7.58 -10.37 -6.37
N ASP A 152 7.09 -10.73 -5.19
CA ASP A 152 7.81 -11.60 -4.24
C ASP A 152 8.11 -12.98 -4.85
N ASP A 153 7.13 -13.60 -5.49
CA ASP A 153 7.29 -14.91 -6.13
C ASP A 153 8.31 -14.85 -7.28
N LEU A 154 8.24 -13.78 -8.10
CA LEU A 154 9.22 -13.55 -9.17
C LEU A 154 10.63 -13.33 -8.61
N ASN A 155 10.79 -12.51 -7.58
CA ASN A 155 12.09 -12.22 -6.96
C ASN A 155 12.71 -13.49 -6.37
N LYS A 156 11.94 -14.27 -5.61
CA LYS A 156 12.38 -15.56 -5.06
C LYS A 156 12.81 -16.55 -6.15
N ALA A 157 12.14 -16.56 -7.31
CA ALA A 157 12.53 -17.42 -8.42
C ALA A 157 13.88 -17.00 -9.02
N TYR A 158 14.12 -15.69 -9.19
CA TYR A 158 15.40 -15.17 -9.68
C TYR A 158 16.55 -15.33 -8.68
N GLU A 159 16.29 -15.15 -7.39
CA GLU A 159 17.29 -15.37 -6.32
C GLU A 159 17.77 -16.82 -6.30
N LYS A 160 16.85 -17.79 -6.45
CA LYS A 160 17.21 -19.21 -6.57
C LYS A 160 18.11 -19.50 -7.79
N ALA A 161 17.99 -18.69 -8.85
CA ALA A 161 18.84 -18.75 -10.04
C ALA A 161 20.13 -17.91 -9.91
N GLY A 162 20.43 -17.35 -8.71
CA GLY A 162 21.61 -16.52 -8.46
C GLY A 162 21.56 -15.14 -9.11
N GLN A 163 20.37 -14.64 -9.44
CA GLN A 163 20.18 -13.33 -10.07
C GLN A 163 19.33 -12.43 -9.19
N SER A 164 19.67 -11.14 -9.12
CA SER A 164 18.82 -10.10 -8.53
C SER A 164 18.24 -9.23 -9.65
N ARG A 165 16.91 -9.23 -9.78
CA ARG A 165 16.18 -8.45 -10.80
C ARG A 165 14.98 -7.69 -10.22
N GLU A 166 15.02 -7.38 -8.93
CA GLU A 166 13.90 -6.81 -8.20
C GLU A 166 13.33 -5.57 -8.89
N LEU A 167 14.17 -4.60 -9.24
CA LEU A 167 13.75 -3.36 -9.89
C LEU A 167 13.13 -3.63 -11.28
N THR A 168 13.75 -4.51 -12.07
CA THR A 168 13.24 -4.88 -13.40
C THR A 168 11.90 -5.58 -13.30
N ASN A 169 11.74 -6.50 -12.34
CA ASN A 169 10.49 -7.22 -12.12
C ASN A 169 9.38 -6.27 -11.67
N ARG A 170 9.71 -5.32 -10.79
CA ARG A 170 8.77 -4.27 -10.35
C ARG A 170 8.27 -3.45 -11.53
N TYR A 171 9.17 -2.94 -12.39
CA TYR A 171 8.76 -2.16 -13.57
C TYR A 171 7.92 -2.97 -14.55
N LYS A 172 8.22 -4.25 -14.76
CA LYS A 172 7.41 -5.12 -15.62
C LYS A 172 5.98 -5.31 -15.12
N LEU A 173 5.79 -5.31 -13.80
CA LEU A 173 4.45 -5.44 -13.22
C LEU A 173 3.65 -4.15 -13.27
N ILE A 174 4.28 -3.00 -12.99
CA ILE A 174 3.56 -1.74 -12.88
C ILE A 174 3.33 -1.04 -14.23
N ILE A 175 4.24 -1.19 -15.21
CA ILE A 175 4.11 -0.51 -16.52
C ILE A 175 3.09 -1.27 -17.37
N GLN A 176 2.00 -0.58 -17.74
CA GLN A 176 0.92 -1.13 -18.56
C GLN A 176 1.16 -0.86 -20.05
N SER A 177 1.64 0.32 -20.41
CA SER A 177 1.99 0.68 -21.79
C SER A 177 3.06 1.75 -21.86
N VAL A 178 3.77 1.79 -22.99
CA VAL A 178 4.75 2.83 -23.32
C VAL A 178 4.51 3.25 -24.76
N ASP A 179 4.10 4.51 -24.96
CA ASP A 179 4.01 5.11 -26.29
C ASP A 179 5.34 5.81 -26.63
N VAL A 180 6.11 5.18 -27.51
CA VAL A 180 7.38 5.73 -28.00
C VAL A 180 7.09 6.75 -29.08
N LYS A 181 7.44 8.02 -28.85
CA LYS A 181 7.45 9.01 -29.92
C LYS A 181 8.67 8.71 -30.81
N GLU A 182 8.44 8.29 -32.04
CA GLU A 182 9.50 8.29 -33.04
C GLU A 182 10.00 9.72 -33.21
N GLU A 183 11.29 9.95 -32.94
CA GLU A 183 11.94 11.22 -33.36
C GLU A 183 11.78 11.27 -34.89
N ALA A 184 11.08 12.31 -35.37
CA ALA A 184 11.10 12.62 -36.78
C ALA A 184 12.56 12.80 -37.18
N LYS A 185 13.11 11.88 -37.94
CA LYS A 185 14.42 12.03 -38.55
C LYS A 185 14.28 13.16 -39.54
N GLU A 186 14.74 14.38 -39.15
CA GLU A 186 15.09 15.44 -40.11
C GLU A 186 16.37 15.06 -40.86
#